data_f56a7de96d1e3784f8bbe7689aef5e55
#
_entry.id   f56a7de96d1e3784f8bbe7689aef5e55
#
_cell.length_a   1.000
_cell.length_b   1.000
_cell.length_c   1.000
_cell.angle_alpha   90.00
_cell.angle_beta   90.00
_cell.angle_gamma   90.00
#
_symmetry.space_group_name_H-M   'P 1'
#
loop_
_entity.id
_entity.type
_entity.pdbx_description
1 polymer ?
#
loop_
_entity_poly.entity_id
_entity_poly.type
_entity_poly.pdbx_seq_one_letter_code
_entity_poly.pdbx_strand_id
1 'polypeptide(L)'
;MLRGEDFTGDPVAELRASVAAARGERPWTPALAVALAFRDTYDAVIDRASYGGRHTLGGKDFDAFVSTLERVGFGPPVESARIMLEFLDEGRIRTELVARGKEDLRDLAKEVGATVIIDAVQAPPGIVEGTLVGNLVEAGIGLRYADTNALHVKPDATLVGQKHLAAAGRMNEGLVLGHDTLKRTKQHGIDRWADRVSAAAVEHK
;
A
#
# COMPACT_ATOMS: atom_id res chain seq x y z
N MET A 1 -20.01 -11.38 2.07
CA MET A 1 -18.65 -11.70 1.63
C MET A 1 -18.48 -11.11 0.25
N LEU A 2 -17.55 -10.18 0.05
CA LEU A 2 -17.22 -9.66 -1.27
C LEU A 2 -16.55 -10.79 -2.05
N ARG A 3 -17.21 -11.32 -3.07
CA ARG A 3 -16.62 -12.29 -3.98
C ARG A 3 -16.08 -11.52 -5.20
N GLY A 4 -15.07 -12.06 -5.87
CA GLY A 4 -14.50 -11.43 -7.07
C GLY A 4 -15.51 -11.22 -8.22
N GLU A 5 -16.70 -11.78 -8.10
CA GLU A 5 -17.85 -11.61 -9.00
C GLU A 5 -18.46 -10.19 -8.97
N ASP A 6 -18.15 -9.38 -7.93
CA ASP A 6 -18.60 -7.99 -7.83
C ASP A 6 -17.81 -7.03 -8.75
N PHE A 7 -16.78 -7.55 -9.44
CA PHE A 7 -15.99 -6.80 -10.41
C PHE A 7 -16.30 -7.29 -11.81
N THR A 8 -16.73 -6.40 -12.68
CA THR A 8 -17.19 -6.71 -14.05
C THR A 8 -16.08 -7.21 -14.99
N GLY A 9 -14.83 -7.16 -14.55
CA GLY A 9 -13.65 -7.47 -15.35
C GLY A 9 -13.23 -6.35 -16.31
N ASP A 10 -14.03 -5.29 -16.45
CA ASP A 10 -13.68 -4.08 -17.18
C ASP A 10 -13.30 -2.95 -16.19
N PRO A 11 -12.01 -2.67 -15.99
CA PRO A 11 -11.55 -1.68 -15.02
C PRO A 11 -12.00 -0.25 -15.36
N VAL A 12 -12.24 0.07 -16.62
CA VAL A 12 -12.71 1.39 -17.04
C VAL A 12 -14.18 1.57 -16.69
N ALA A 13 -15.01 0.55 -16.93
CA ALA A 13 -16.41 0.57 -16.55
C ALA A 13 -16.58 0.65 -15.03
N GLU A 14 -15.75 -0.06 -14.26
CA GLU A 14 -15.73 0.02 -12.80
C GLU A 14 -15.33 1.40 -12.30
N LEU A 15 -14.31 2.01 -12.88
CA LEU A 15 -13.89 3.37 -12.54
C LEU A 15 -15.00 4.39 -12.80
N ARG A 16 -15.70 4.29 -13.96
CA ARG A 16 -16.87 5.14 -14.27
C ARG A 16 -17.97 4.99 -13.24
N ALA A 17 -18.29 3.74 -12.91
CA ALA A 17 -19.31 3.43 -11.92
C ALA A 17 -18.95 4.00 -10.54
N SER A 18 -17.69 3.90 -10.13
CA SER A 18 -17.19 4.43 -8.86
C SER A 18 -17.23 5.97 -8.82
N VAL A 19 -16.83 6.64 -9.90
CA VAL A 19 -16.91 8.11 -10.02
C VAL A 19 -18.37 8.57 -9.95
N ALA A 20 -19.27 7.94 -10.68
CA ALA A 20 -20.71 8.28 -10.66
C ALA A 20 -21.32 8.08 -9.27
N ALA A 21 -20.96 7.00 -8.56
CA ALA A 21 -21.42 6.76 -7.20
C ALA A 21 -20.86 7.79 -6.20
N ALA A 22 -19.60 8.16 -6.33
CA ALA A 22 -18.98 9.17 -5.48
C ALA A 22 -19.58 10.58 -5.67
N ARG A 23 -20.11 10.85 -6.87
CA ARG A 23 -20.82 12.10 -7.20
C ARG A 23 -22.32 12.08 -6.83
N GLY A 24 -22.82 10.95 -6.33
CA GLY A 24 -24.25 10.79 -6.00
C GLY A 24 -25.15 10.59 -7.23
N GLU A 25 -24.59 10.34 -8.40
CA GLU A 25 -25.33 10.13 -9.67
C GLU A 25 -25.93 8.71 -9.75
N ARG A 26 -25.49 7.81 -8.88
CA ARG A 26 -26.05 6.46 -8.70
C ARG A 26 -25.89 5.99 -7.25
N PRO A 27 -26.70 5.00 -6.81
CA PRO A 27 -26.55 4.40 -5.49
C PRO A 27 -25.16 3.77 -5.31
N TRP A 28 -24.67 3.75 -4.09
CA TRP A 28 -23.47 3.02 -3.73
C TRP A 28 -23.66 1.52 -3.92
N THR A 29 -22.63 0.86 -4.44
CA THR A 29 -22.59 -0.60 -4.46
C THR A 29 -22.30 -1.13 -3.05
N PRO A 30 -22.74 -2.36 -2.72
CA PRO A 30 -22.37 -2.99 -1.44
C PRO A 30 -20.84 -3.02 -1.22
N ALA A 31 -20.07 -3.26 -2.27
CA ALA A 31 -18.61 -3.25 -2.21
C ALA A 31 -18.05 -1.89 -1.79
N LEU A 32 -18.53 -0.80 -2.39
CA LEU A 32 -18.12 0.55 -2.02
C LEU A 32 -18.53 0.90 -0.58
N ALA A 33 -19.73 0.54 -0.15
CA ALA A 33 -20.19 0.79 1.22
C ALA A 33 -19.30 0.08 2.25
N VAL A 34 -18.95 -1.19 2.01
CA VAL A 34 -18.03 -1.95 2.87
C VAL A 34 -16.61 -1.34 2.85
N ALA A 35 -16.11 -0.93 1.70
CA ALA A 35 -14.79 -0.30 1.59
C ALA A 35 -14.73 1.05 2.33
N LEU A 36 -15.79 1.85 2.29
CA LEU A 36 -15.89 3.09 3.05
C LEU A 36 -15.92 2.83 4.56
N ALA A 37 -16.70 1.85 5.01
CA ALA A 37 -16.72 1.43 6.42
C ALA A 37 -15.35 0.92 6.88
N PHE A 38 -14.64 0.15 6.03
CA PHE A 38 -13.28 -0.29 6.29
C PHE A 38 -12.32 0.90 6.44
N ARG A 39 -12.41 1.89 5.54
CA ARG A 39 -11.60 3.11 5.63
C ARG A 39 -11.83 3.87 6.93
N ASP A 40 -13.08 3.96 7.39
CA ASP A 40 -13.43 4.66 8.63
C ASP A 40 -12.96 3.91 9.89
N THR A 41 -12.80 2.57 9.80
CA THR A 41 -12.27 1.72 10.86
C THR A 41 -10.80 1.35 10.70
N TYR A 42 -10.11 1.92 9.70
CA TYR A 42 -8.78 1.49 9.27
C TYR A 42 -7.73 1.57 10.38
N ASP A 43 -7.79 2.57 11.25
CA ASP A 43 -6.86 2.69 12.38
C ASP A 43 -6.98 1.51 13.34
N ALA A 44 -8.20 1.09 13.66
CA ALA A 44 -8.43 -0.07 14.51
C ALA A 44 -7.97 -1.37 13.84
N VAL A 45 -8.09 -1.47 12.52
CA VAL A 45 -7.59 -2.60 11.73
C VAL A 45 -6.06 -2.62 11.75
N ILE A 46 -5.39 -1.48 11.56
CA ILE A 46 -3.93 -1.35 11.67
C ILE A 46 -3.46 -1.84 13.03
N ASP A 47 -4.03 -1.33 14.11
CA ASP A 47 -3.64 -1.68 15.48
C ASP A 47 -3.85 -3.17 15.76
N ARG A 48 -4.93 -3.76 15.25
CA ARG A 48 -5.25 -5.16 15.47
C ARG A 48 -4.45 -6.12 14.62
N ALA A 49 -4.12 -5.74 13.38
CA ALA A 49 -3.45 -6.61 12.41
C ALA A 49 -1.92 -6.51 12.46
N SER A 50 -1.37 -5.42 12.98
CA SER A 50 0.09 -5.24 13.08
C SER A 50 0.73 -6.15 14.14
N TYR A 51 2.05 -6.32 14.05
CA TYR A 51 2.87 -7.05 15.01
C TYR A 51 2.41 -8.49 15.29
N GLY A 52 1.99 -9.19 14.23
CA GLY A 52 1.51 -10.58 14.33
C GLY A 52 0.01 -10.73 14.55
N GLY A 53 -0.72 -9.64 14.75
CA GLY A 53 -2.18 -9.67 14.93
C GLY A 53 -2.93 -10.21 13.71
N ARG A 54 -2.37 -10.08 12.50
CA ARG A 54 -2.98 -10.62 11.25
C ARG A 54 -3.19 -12.13 11.27
N HIS A 55 -2.33 -12.89 11.96
CA HIS A 55 -2.50 -14.33 12.08
C HIS A 55 -3.79 -14.70 12.82
N THR A 56 -4.22 -13.87 13.77
CA THR A 56 -5.47 -14.06 14.52
C THR A 56 -6.70 -13.61 13.72
N LEU A 57 -6.52 -12.92 12.60
CA LEU A 57 -7.57 -12.44 11.69
C LEU A 57 -7.70 -13.30 10.42
N GLY A 58 -7.02 -14.43 10.34
CA GLY A 58 -7.14 -15.36 9.22
C GLY A 58 -5.94 -15.38 8.26
N GLY A 59 -4.83 -14.71 8.60
CA GLY A 59 -3.59 -14.79 7.83
C GLY A 59 -3.76 -14.39 6.36
N LYS A 60 -3.50 -15.32 5.42
CA LYS A 60 -3.57 -15.07 3.98
C LYS A 60 -4.95 -14.65 3.49
N ASP A 61 -6.02 -15.17 4.08
CA ASP A 61 -7.40 -14.80 3.71
C ASP A 61 -7.68 -13.35 4.13
N PHE A 62 -7.16 -12.94 5.28
CA PHE A 62 -7.23 -11.55 5.72
C PHE A 62 -6.43 -10.63 4.79
N ASP A 63 -5.24 -11.02 4.36
CA ASP A 63 -4.41 -10.23 3.43
C ASP A 63 -5.12 -10.03 2.08
N ALA A 64 -5.73 -11.07 1.54
CA ALA A 64 -6.51 -10.99 0.30
C ALA A 64 -7.75 -10.08 0.46
N PHE A 65 -8.43 -10.18 1.60
CA PHE A 65 -9.56 -9.33 1.94
C PHE A 65 -9.17 -7.86 2.05
N VAL A 66 -8.09 -7.54 2.80
CA VAL A 66 -7.57 -6.17 2.95
C VAL A 66 -7.16 -5.59 1.60
N SER A 67 -6.39 -6.33 0.81
CA SER A 67 -5.97 -5.89 -0.52
C SER A 67 -7.15 -5.55 -1.44
N THR A 68 -8.25 -6.32 -1.35
CA THR A 68 -9.47 -6.02 -2.11
C THR A 68 -10.13 -4.74 -1.62
N LEU A 69 -10.25 -4.55 -0.30
CA LEU A 69 -10.87 -3.37 0.29
C LEU A 69 -10.04 -2.10 0.07
N GLU A 70 -8.72 -2.20 0.15
CA GLU A 70 -7.82 -1.07 -0.10
C GLU A 70 -7.95 -0.57 -1.54
N ARG A 71 -8.04 -1.47 -2.51
CA ARG A 71 -8.24 -1.10 -3.92
C ARG A 71 -9.53 -0.30 -4.14
N VAL A 72 -10.60 -0.62 -3.42
CA VAL A 72 -11.90 0.08 -3.54
C VAL A 72 -11.97 1.32 -2.66
N GLY A 73 -11.45 1.24 -1.42
CA GLY A 73 -11.57 2.30 -0.41
C GLY A 73 -10.55 3.42 -0.53
N PHE A 74 -9.40 3.16 -1.15
CA PHE A 74 -8.29 4.12 -1.29
C PHE A 74 -7.98 4.44 -2.75
N GLY A 75 -9.00 4.46 -3.59
CA GLY A 75 -8.89 4.90 -4.98
C GLY A 75 -8.46 6.37 -5.12
N PRO A 76 -8.15 6.82 -6.34
CA PRO A 76 -7.76 8.19 -6.60
C PRO A 76 -8.90 9.17 -6.24
N PRO A 77 -8.58 10.44 -5.92
CA PRO A 77 -9.58 11.49 -5.78
C PRO A 77 -10.52 11.54 -6.99
N VAL A 78 -11.80 11.82 -6.77
CA VAL A 78 -12.84 11.82 -7.81
C VAL A 78 -12.45 12.68 -9.01
N GLU A 79 -11.87 13.86 -8.78
CA GLU A 79 -11.43 14.74 -9.86
C GLU A 79 -10.28 14.14 -10.69
N SER A 80 -9.32 13.48 -10.05
CA SER A 80 -8.23 12.79 -10.76
C SER A 80 -8.76 11.61 -11.58
N ALA A 81 -9.71 10.86 -11.02
CA ALA A 81 -10.37 9.77 -11.72
C ALA A 81 -11.17 10.28 -12.94
N ARG A 82 -11.86 11.41 -12.83
CA ARG A 82 -12.58 12.05 -13.92
C ARG A 82 -11.65 12.46 -15.07
N ILE A 83 -10.54 13.13 -14.74
CA ILE A 83 -9.53 13.52 -15.73
C ILE A 83 -8.96 12.28 -16.44
N MET A 84 -8.69 11.21 -15.69
CA MET A 84 -8.22 9.96 -16.28
C MET A 84 -9.25 9.36 -17.24
N LEU A 85 -10.53 9.39 -16.88
CA LEU A 85 -11.61 8.92 -17.77
C LEU A 85 -11.71 9.77 -19.05
N GLU A 86 -11.55 11.09 -18.96
CA GLU A 86 -11.52 11.97 -20.13
C GLU A 86 -10.37 11.58 -21.07
N PHE A 87 -9.17 11.33 -20.52
CA PHE A 87 -8.02 10.92 -21.33
C PHE A 87 -8.20 9.53 -21.98
N LEU A 88 -8.90 8.62 -21.29
CA LEU A 88 -9.28 7.32 -21.86
C LEU A 88 -10.27 7.50 -23.02
N ASP A 89 -11.29 8.36 -22.85
CA ASP A 89 -12.30 8.64 -23.87
C ASP A 89 -11.74 9.33 -25.10
N GLU A 90 -10.75 10.18 -24.90
CA GLU A 90 -10.02 10.86 -25.98
C GLU A 90 -8.93 9.98 -26.62
N GLY A 91 -8.76 8.74 -26.15
CA GLY A 91 -7.73 7.82 -26.64
C GLY A 91 -6.29 8.21 -26.32
N ARG A 92 -6.10 9.17 -25.38
CA ARG A 92 -4.77 9.56 -24.91
C ARG A 92 -4.15 8.55 -23.95
N ILE A 93 -4.97 7.76 -23.28
CA ILE A 93 -4.54 6.64 -22.45
C ILE A 93 -5.02 5.34 -23.12
N ARG A 94 -4.11 4.39 -23.24
CA ARG A 94 -4.36 3.09 -23.83
C ARG A 94 -4.04 2.01 -22.80
N THR A 95 -5.06 1.31 -22.31
CA THR A 95 -4.94 0.27 -21.27
C THR A 95 -4.73 -1.13 -21.83
N GLU A 96 -5.07 -1.37 -23.09
CA GLU A 96 -4.91 -2.66 -23.75
C GLU A 96 -3.44 -3.12 -23.81
N LEU A 97 -2.51 -2.19 -23.78
CA LEU A 97 -1.08 -2.48 -23.75
C LEU A 97 -0.62 -3.03 -22.39
N VAL A 98 -1.25 -2.58 -21.31
CA VAL A 98 -0.94 -3.03 -19.94
C VAL A 98 -1.46 -4.43 -19.68
N ALA A 99 -2.58 -4.82 -20.30
CA ALA A 99 -3.16 -6.14 -20.16
C ALA A 99 -2.28 -7.26 -20.74
N ARG A 100 -1.36 -6.94 -21.62
CA ARG A 100 -0.39 -7.88 -22.21
C ARG A 100 0.65 -8.39 -21.19
N GLY A 101 0.96 -7.62 -20.17
CA GLY A 101 1.47 -7.97 -18.82
C GLY A 101 2.84 -8.67 -18.69
N LYS A 102 3.50 -9.08 -19.78
CA LYS A 102 4.80 -9.79 -19.69
C LYS A 102 5.77 -9.44 -20.83
N GLU A 103 5.45 -8.42 -21.60
CA GLU A 103 6.32 -8.03 -22.70
C GLU A 103 7.46 -7.12 -22.20
N ASP A 104 8.60 -7.21 -22.88
CA ASP A 104 9.68 -6.24 -22.68
C ASP A 104 9.13 -4.85 -23.03
N LEU A 105 9.16 -3.94 -22.05
CA LEU A 105 8.67 -2.57 -22.23
C LEU A 105 9.40 -1.84 -23.36
N ARG A 106 10.64 -2.23 -23.68
CA ARG A 106 11.41 -1.64 -24.78
C ARG A 106 10.87 -2.08 -26.13
N ASP A 107 10.46 -3.34 -26.25
CA ASP A 107 9.88 -3.83 -27.51
C ASP A 107 8.48 -3.29 -27.71
N LEU A 108 7.70 -3.20 -26.64
CA LEU A 108 6.40 -2.53 -26.67
C LEU A 108 6.54 -1.05 -27.04
N ALA A 109 7.52 -0.34 -26.47
CA ALA A 109 7.78 1.07 -26.81
C ALA A 109 8.11 1.27 -28.31
N LYS A 110 8.89 0.37 -28.91
CA LYS A 110 9.18 0.38 -30.36
C LYS A 110 7.91 0.13 -31.17
N GLU A 111 7.11 -0.86 -30.77
CA GLU A 111 5.86 -1.20 -31.48
C GLU A 111 4.89 -0.02 -31.53
N VAL A 112 4.75 0.72 -30.43
CA VAL A 112 3.82 1.85 -30.34
C VAL A 112 4.44 3.20 -30.69
N GLY A 113 5.71 3.24 -31.05
CA GLY A 113 6.43 4.48 -31.37
C GLY A 113 6.63 5.40 -30.15
N ALA A 114 6.73 4.85 -28.95
CA ALA A 114 6.94 5.63 -27.73
C ALA A 114 8.36 6.25 -27.73
N THR A 115 8.44 7.52 -27.39
CA THR A 115 9.71 8.27 -27.27
C THR A 115 10.32 8.19 -25.89
N VAL A 116 9.53 7.86 -24.86
CA VAL A 116 9.93 7.79 -23.46
C VAL A 116 9.25 6.58 -22.79
N ILE A 117 9.99 5.87 -21.96
CA ILE A 117 9.46 4.86 -21.04
C ILE A 117 9.59 5.41 -19.63
N ILE A 118 8.48 5.49 -18.90
CA ILE A 118 8.46 5.87 -17.48
C ILE A 118 8.08 4.63 -16.68
N ASP A 119 9.05 4.09 -15.95
CA ASP A 119 8.77 3.04 -14.96
C ASP A 119 8.32 3.70 -13.66
N ALA A 120 7.02 3.65 -13.41
CA ALA A 120 6.38 4.17 -12.20
C ALA A 120 5.98 3.04 -11.24
N VAL A 121 6.49 1.83 -11.44
CA VAL A 121 6.24 0.70 -10.54
C VAL A 121 7.01 0.91 -9.25
N GLN A 122 6.31 0.83 -8.14
CA GLN A 122 6.96 0.93 -6.82
C GLN A 122 7.90 -0.26 -6.61
N ALA A 123 9.05 -0.01 -5.98
CA ALA A 123 9.95 -1.09 -5.57
C ALA A 123 9.21 -2.12 -4.70
N PRO A 124 9.59 -3.40 -4.75
CA PRO A 124 9.02 -4.40 -3.88
C PRO A 124 9.07 -3.98 -2.41
N PRO A 125 8.04 -4.29 -1.62
CA PRO A 125 8.06 -4.01 -0.19
C PRO A 125 8.99 -4.94 0.56
N GLY A 126 9.35 -4.53 1.77
CA GLY A 126 10.18 -5.33 2.67
C GLY A 126 11.68 -5.14 2.47
N ILE A 127 12.42 -6.19 2.75
CA ILE A 127 13.89 -6.24 2.66
C ILE A 127 14.28 -6.56 1.22
N VAL A 128 14.91 -5.61 0.54
CA VAL A 128 15.38 -5.75 -0.84
C VAL A 128 16.91 -5.78 -0.87
N GLU A 129 17.48 -6.80 -1.48
CA GLU A 129 18.93 -6.95 -1.66
C GLU A 129 19.53 -5.74 -2.40
N GLY A 130 20.74 -5.33 -2.03
CA GLY A 130 21.43 -4.17 -2.61
C GLY A 130 20.90 -2.82 -2.17
N THR A 131 19.85 -2.78 -1.32
CA THR A 131 19.37 -1.54 -0.70
C THR A 131 19.99 -1.33 0.69
N LEU A 132 19.82 -0.11 1.25
CA LEU A 132 20.24 0.17 2.63
C LEU A 132 19.67 -0.86 3.61
N VAL A 133 18.39 -1.23 3.45
CA VAL A 133 17.72 -2.19 4.34
C VAL A 133 18.29 -3.60 4.17
N GLY A 134 18.54 -4.03 2.94
CA GLY A 134 19.23 -5.31 2.67
C GLY A 134 20.59 -5.35 3.34
N ASN A 135 21.40 -4.32 3.15
CA ASN A 135 22.74 -4.22 3.74
C ASN A 135 22.72 -4.23 5.28
N LEU A 136 21.71 -3.59 5.90
CA LEU A 136 21.54 -3.65 7.37
C LEU A 136 21.25 -5.07 7.86
N VAL A 137 20.47 -5.83 7.10
CA VAL A 137 20.17 -7.23 7.45
C VAL A 137 21.37 -8.12 7.23
N GLU A 138 22.10 -7.98 6.13
CA GLU A 138 23.35 -8.70 5.84
C GLU A 138 24.43 -8.44 6.89
N ALA A 139 24.52 -7.20 7.37
CA ALA A 139 25.43 -6.82 8.44
C ALA A 139 24.99 -7.29 9.85
N GLY A 140 23.83 -7.96 9.97
CA GLY A 140 23.30 -8.40 11.26
C GLY A 140 22.77 -7.27 12.16
N ILE A 141 22.65 -6.05 11.63
CA ILE A 141 22.12 -4.88 12.37
C ILE A 141 20.59 -4.92 12.37
N GLY A 142 19.98 -5.31 11.25
CA GLY A 142 18.54 -5.53 11.10
C GLY A 142 18.21 -7.01 11.14
N LEU A 143 17.00 -7.33 11.64
CA LEU A 143 16.49 -8.70 11.66
C LEU A 143 15.24 -8.79 10.78
N ARG A 144 15.05 -9.94 10.15
CA ARG A 144 13.82 -10.29 9.43
C ARG A 144 12.74 -10.74 10.42
N TYR A 145 11.50 -10.33 10.20
CA TYR A 145 10.37 -10.76 11.02
C TYR A 145 9.84 -12.11 10.53
N ALA A 146 10.05 -13.16 11.34
CA ALA A 146 9.58 -14.52 11.05
C ALA A 146 9.81 -14.93 9.57
N ASP A 147 8.83 -15.57 8.95
CA ASP A 147 8.87 -16.01 7.55
C ASP A 147 8.43 -14.91 6.54
N THR A 148 8.33 -13.67 7.00
CA THR A 148 7.97 -12.53 6.14
C THR A 148 9.21 -11.88 5.55
N ASN A 149 9.01 -11.00 4.55
CA ASN A 149 10.09 -10.15 4.04
C ASN A 149 10.20 -8.81 4.78
N ALA A 150 9.53 -8.65 5.94
CA ALA A 150 9.53 -7.42 6.70
C ALA A 150 10.76 -7.27 7.59
N LEU A 151 11.25 -6.04 7.73
CA LEU A 151 12.22 -5.68 8.74
C LEU A 151 11.55 -5.70 10.12
N HIS A 152 12.18 -6.37 11.08
CA HIS A 152 11.63 -6.56 12.42
C HIS A 152 11.82 -5.32 13.29
N VAL A 153 10.74 -4.63 13.59
CA VAL A 153 10.71 -3.47 14.47
C VAL A 153 9.75 -3.70 15.63
N LYS A 154 9.97 -2.95 16.71
CA LYS A 154 9.08 -2.87 17.86
C LYS A 154 7.92 -1.89 17.56
N PRO A 155 6.86 -1.85 18.42
CA PRO A 155 5.75 -0.91 18.26
C PRO A 155 6.14 0.58 18.26
N ASP A 156 7.33 0.94 18.75
CA ASP A 156 7.92 2.28 18.69
C ASP A 156 8.83 2.48 17.46
N ALA A 157 8.70 1.64 16.45
CA ALA A 157 9.50 1.60 15.23
C ALA A 157 11.02 1.30 15.45
N THR A 158 11.50 1.10 16.67
CA THR A 158 12.89 0.73 16.93
C THR A 158 13.20 -0.66 16.37
N LEU A 159 14.34 -0.81 15.70
CA LEU A 159 14.80 -2.13 15.24
C LEU A 159 15.01 -3.06 16.43
N VAL A 160 14.55 -4.30 16.29
CA VAL A 160 14.79 -5.32 17.32
C VAL A 160 16.30 -5.57 17.40
N GLY A 161 16.82 -5.60 18.64
CA GLY A 161 18.26 -5.71 18.90
C GLY A 161 19.03 -4.37 18.88
N GLN A 162 18.42 -3.26 18.47
CA GLN A 162 19.04 -1.94 18.42
C GLN A 162 18.37 -0.98 19.43
N LYS A 163 19.11 0.03 19.86
CA LYS A 163 18.57 1.07 20.79
C LYS A 163 18.33 2.42 20.09
N HIS A 164 19.11 2.70 19.04
CA HIS A 164 19.18 4.03 18.43
C HIS A 164 18.72 4.06 16.96
N LEU A 165 18.39 2.91 16.38
CA LEU A 165 17.93 2.82 15.02
C LEU A 165 16.45 2.51 15.00
N ALA A 166 15.72 3.27 14.19
CA ALA A 166 14.31 3.05 13.92
C ALA A 166 14.06 2.94 12.41
N ALA A 167 13.02 2.23 12.04
CA ALA A 167 12.60 2.09 10.64
C ALA A 167 11.08 2.11 10.53
N ALA A 168 10.58 2.89 9.58
CA ALA A 168 9.16 2.95 9.26
C ALA A 168 8.98 3.02 7.74
N GLY A 169 7.84 2.53 7.27
CA GLY A 169 7.50 2.52 5.85
C GLY A 169 7.48 1.12 5.26
N ARG A 170 7.57 1.01 3.93
CA ARG A 170 7.37 -0.23 3.18
C ARG A 170 8.30 -1.38 3.57
N MET A 171 9.43 -1.10 4.17
CA MET A 171 10.34 -2.13 4.69
C MET A 171 9.74 -2.96 5.84
N ASN A 172 8.67 -2.48 6.45
CA ASN A 172 7.96 -3.18 7.52
C ASN A 172 6.70 -3.91 7.02
N GLU A 173 6.46 -3.98 5.71
CA GLU A 173 5.31 -4.68 5.14
C GLU A 173 5.35 -6.17 5.49
N GLY A 174 4.24 -6.67 6.01
CA GLY A 174 4.16 -8.01 6.60
C GLY A 174 4.23 -8.02 8.12
N LEU A 175 4.79 -6.99 8.75
CA LEU A 175 4.77 -6.77 10.21
C LEU A 175 3.78 -5.69 10.59
N VAL A 176 3.76 -4.57 9.87
CA VAL A 176 2.88 -3.41 10.12
C VAL A 176 1.95 -3.23 8.93
N LEU A 177 0.66 -3.08 9.18
CA LEU A 177 -0.33 -2.71 8.18
C LEU A 177 -0.35 -1.17 8.02
N GLY A 178 -0.68 -0.66 6.82
CA GLY A 178 -0.81 0.77 6.55
C GLY A 178 0.48 1.57 6.53
N HIS A 179 1.62 0.89 6.46
CA HIS A 179 2.96 1.50 6.46
C HIS A 179 3.28 2.27 5.16
N ASP A 180 2.53 2.09 4.10
CA ASP A 180 2.64 2.76 2.80
C ASP A 180 1.83 4.06 2.74
N THR A 181 1.03 4.36 3.76
CA THR A 181 0.26 5.60 3.82
C THR A 181 1.17 6.82 4.01
N LEU A 182 0.88 7.90 3.27
CA LEU A 182 1.55 9.19 3.44
C LEU A 182 1.08 9.96 4.70
N LYS A 183 0.00 9.53 5.33
CA LYS A 183 -0.51 10.15 6.55
C LYS A 183 0.30 9.68 7.75
N ARG A 184 1.10 10.57 8.34
CA ARG A 184 1.87 10.31 9.57
C ARG A 184 1.01 9.80 10.71
N THR A 185 -0.24 10.26 10.81
CA THR A 185 -1.20 9.83 11.84
C THR A 185 -1.52 8.33 11.80
N LYS A 186 -1.16 7.63 10.71
CA LYS A 186 -1.32 6.18 10.59
C LYS A 186 -0.07 5.41 11.00
N GLN A 187 1.03 6.09 11.30
CA GLN A 187 2.32 5.49 11.65
C GLN A 187 2.67 5.79 13.11
N HIS A 188 1.87 5.30 14.04
CA HIS A 188 2.04 5.52 15.49
C HIS A 188 3.44 5.16 16.02
N GLY A 189 4.16 4.26 15.35
CA GLY A 189 5.54 3.92 15.69
C GLY A 189 6.50 5.12 15.56
N ILE A 190 6.29 6.00 14.58
CA ILE A 190 7.13 7.19 14.38
C ILE A 190 6.95 8.18 15.55
N ASP A 191 5.71 8.42 15.94
CA ASP A 191 5.41 9.34 17.05
C ASP A 191 6.00 8.81 18.37
N ARG A 192 5.79 7.53 18.67
CA ARG A 192 6.36 6.87 19.85
C ARG A 192 7.90 6.92 19.88
N TRP A 193 8.53 6.75 18.71
CA TRP A 193 9.97 6.88 18.61
C TRP A 193 10.44 8.31 18.85
N ALA A 194 9.77 9.29 18.27
CA ALA A 194 10.07 10.71 18.46
C ALA A 194 9.94 11.13 19.94
N ASP A 195 8.87 10.71 20.60
CA ASP A 195 8.65 10.96 22.03
C ASP A 195 9.78 10.37 22.88
N ARG A 196 10.19 9.13 22.62
CA ARG A 196 11.28 8.47 23.32
C ARG A 196 12.62 9.17 23.13
N VAL A 197 12.94 9.58 21.90
CA VAL A 197 14.20 10.30 21.60
C VAL A 197 14.19 11.67 22.24
N SER A 198 13.07 12.38 22.22
CA SER A 198 12.92 13.68 22.87
C SER A 198 13.10 13.59 24.39
N ALA A 199 12.52 12.58 25.03
CA ALA A 199 12.69 12.34 26.46
C ALA A 199 14.17 12.07 26.80
N ALA A 200 14.83 11.18 26.06
CA ALA A 200 16.25 10.89 26.28
C ALA A 200 17.17 12.13 26.08
N ALA A 201 16.83 13.01 25.14
CA ALA A 201 17.60 14.24 24.91
C ALA A 201 17.47 15.25 26.05
N VAL A 202 16.37 15.21 26.80
CA VAL A 202 16.16 16.09 28.00
C VAL A 202 16.94 15.57 29.21
N GLU A 203 17.03 14.24 29.39
CA GLU A 203 17.76 13.63 30.51
C GLU A 203 19.29 13.82 30.43
N HIS A 204 19.82 14.13 29.25
CA HIS A 204 21.25 14.34 29.01
C HIS A 204 21.69 15.81 29.05
N LYS A 205 20.82 16.74 29.46
CA LYS A 205 21.11 18.14 29.74
C LYS A 205 21.30 18.36 31.22
#